data_9c6ba7bd7a37ae22f6b2365ba5e57b9f
#
_entry.id   9c6ba7bd7a37ae22f6b2365ba5e57b9f
#
_cell.length_a   1.000
_cell.length_b   1.000
_cell.length_c   1.000
_cell.angle_alpha   90.00
_cell.angle_beta   90.00
_cell.angle_gamma   90.00
#
_symmetry.space_group_name_H-M   'P 1'
#
loop_
_entity.id
_entity.type
_entity.pdbx_description
1 polymer ?
#
loop_
_entity_poly.entity_id
_entity_poly.type
_entity_poly.pdbx_seq_one_letter_code
_entity_poly.pdbx_strand_id
1 'polypeptide(L)'
;FRTEFGGLVMGGYERKPASWALDGIPPGFEAKLLPEEWDRMEELFQNAIRRVPAMENAEVKKFFNGPEAFTPDADFLLGESDVRGFWIAAGGCAHGLAGAGGIGKEWDVWPLDLRRFGKQYGSRAYTLARSYEALSQYYDIKYPGEEKQAGRPLRVSPVYARHQSLGAAFGEKGGWERVNWYESNAAAGDESLRPRGWAGENWSPAIGAEAHAA
;
A
#
# COMPACT_ATOMS: atom_id res chain seq x y z
N PHE A 1 -13.40 14.38 5.53
CA PHE A 1 -14.64 15.08 5.93
C PHE A 1 -15.11 16.03 4.84
N ARG A 2 -16.41 16.06 4.62
CA ARG A 2 -17.07 17.09 3.80
C ARG A 2 -18.47 17.36 4.33
N THR A 3 -18.98 18.56 4.09
CA THR A 3 -20.38 18.89 4.39
C THR A 3 -21.25 18.47 3.23
N GLU A 4 -22.38 17.83 3.52
CA GLU A 4 -23.35 17.38 2.52
C GLU A 4 -24.75 17.29 3.15
N PHE A 5 -25.76 17.79 2.48
CA PHE A 5 -27.16 17.77 2.92
C PHE A 5 -27.39 18.25 4.36
N GLY A 6 -26.68 19.30 4.78
CA GLY A 6 -26.78 19.84 6.14
C GLY A 6 -26.16 19.00 7.24
N GLY A 7 -25.42 17.98 6.86
CA GLY A 7 -24.66 17.11 7.76
C GLY A 7 -23.18 17.07 7.42
N LEU A 8 -22.47 16.15 8.06
CA LEU A 8 -21.06 15.88 7.82
C LEU A 8 -20.91 14.44 7.31
N VAL A 9 -20.24 14.28 6.17
CA VAL A 9 -19.80 12.97 5.69
C VAL A 9 -18.35 12.78 6.11
N MET A 10 -18.08 11.67 6.77
CA MET A 10 -16.73 11.23 7.08
C MET A 10 -16.46 9.86 6.49
N GLY A 11 -15.22 9.58 6.14
CA GLY A 11 -14.76 8.29 5.71
C GLY A 11 -13.33 8.06 6.18
N GLY A 12 -12.94 6.80 6.19
CA GLY A 12 -11.59 6.38 6.54
C GLY A 12 -11.34 4.97 6.03
N TYR A 13 -10.07 4.56 6.10
CA TYR A 13 -9.64 3.22 5.79
C TYR A 13 -9.08 2.58 7.05
N GLU A 14 -9.57 1.40 7.37
CA GLU A 14 -9.10 0.65 8.53
C GLU A 14 -7.73 0.02 8.24
N ARG A 15 -6.90 -0.10 9.30
CA ARG A 15 -5.59 -0.75 9.21
C ARG A 15 -5.66 -2.27 9.06
N LYS A 16 -6.82 -2.86 9.32
CA LYS A 16 -7.07 -4.30 9.21
C LYS A 16 -8.27 -4.54 8.29
N PRO A 17 -8.11 -4.27 6.98
CA PRO A 17 -9.21 -4.45 6.03
C PRO A 17 -9.62 -5.92 5.94
N ALA A 18 -10.90 -6.18 5.71
CA ALA A 18 -11.40 -7.52 5.45
C ALA A 18 -11.43 -7.79 3.95
N SER A 19 -10.92 -8.94 3.56
CA SER A 19 -11.08 -9.40 2.18
C SER A 19 -12.53 -9.84 1.95
N TRP A 20 -13.07 -9.50 0.79
CA TRP A 20 -14.43 -9.85 0.39
C TRP A 20 -14.46 -10.50 -0.98
N ALA A 21 -15.38 -11.44 -1.18
CA ALA A 21 -15.62 -12.14 -2.45
C ALA A 21 -14.36 -12.73 -3.12
N LEU A 22 -13.48 -13.34 -2.31
CA LEU A 22 -12.23 -13.92 -2.80
C LEU A 22 -12.45 -15.03 -3.85
N ASP A 23 -13.61 -15.70 -3.81
CA ASP A 23 -13.97 -16.78 -4.74
C ASP A 23 -14.90 -16.30 -5.87
N GLY A 24 -15.03 -15.00 -6.03
CA GLY A 24 -15.87 -14.34 -7.01
C GLY A 24 -17.00 -13.56 -6.38
N ILE A 25 -17.42 -12.51 -7.05
CA ILE A 25 -18.54 -11.67 -6.61
C ILE A 25 -19.82 -12.50 -6.63
N PRO A 26 -20.59 -12.53 -5.52
CA PRO A 26 -21.86 -13.27 -5.49
C PRO A 26 -22.83 -12.83 -6.60
N PRO A 27 -23.53 -13.77 -7.27
CA PRO A 27 -24.53 -13.41 -8.25
C PRO A 27 -25.60 -12.46 -7.68
N GLY A 28 -25.95 -11.43 -8.42
CA GLY A 28 -26.92 -10.42 -8.00
C GLY A 28 -26.40 -9.41 -6.97
N PHE A 29 -25.11 -9.34 -6.71
CA PHE A 29 -24.50 -8.24 -5.97
C PHE A 29 -24.21 -7.09 -6.93
N GLU A 30 -25.21 -6.29 -7.20
CA GLU A 30 -25.14 -5.10 -8.06
C GLU A 30 -25.72 -3.92 -7.32
N ALA A 31 -25.02 -2.78 -7.34
CA ALA A 31 -25.45 -1.52 -6.71
C ALA A 31 -25.93 -1.68 -5.25
N LYS A 32 -25.30 -2.55 -4.51
CA LYS A 32 -25.61 -2.86 -3.11
C LYS A 32 -24.47 -2.48 -2.19
N LEU A 33 -24.81 -2.14 -0.95
CA LEU A 33 -23.87 -2.02 0.14
C LEU A 33 -23.76 -3.35 0.88
N LEU A 34 -22.64 -3.54 1.57
CA LEU A 34 -22.45 -4.61 2.53
C LEU A 34 -23.17 -4.25 3.85
N PRO A 35 -23.41 -5.24 4.73
CA PRO A 35 -23.93 -4.95 6.06
C PRO A 35 -23.05 -3.96 6.83
N GLU A 36 -23.65 -3.23 7.73
CA GLU A 36 -22.95 -2.30 8.61
C GLU A 36 -22.06 -3.07 9.59
N GLU A 37 -20.80 -2.65 9.71
CA GLU A 37 -19.81 -3.25 10.59
C GLU A 37 -19.27 -2.18 11.56
N TRP A 38 -20.05 -1.90 12.61
CA TRP A 38 -19.78 -0.84 13.58
C TRP A 38 -18.46 -1.03 14.32
N ASP A 39 -18.16 -2.26 14.73
CA ASP A 39 -16.93 -2.58 15.48
C ASP A 39 -15.66 -2.22 14.67
N ARG A 40 -15.72 -2.37 13.35
CA ARG A 40 -14.61 -2.01 12.46
C ARG A 40 -14.47 -0.49 12.25
N MET A 41 -15.57 0.24 12.40
CA MET A 41 -15.57 1.71 12.31
C MET A 41 -15.18 2.40 13.61
N GLU A 42 -15.15 1.70 14.75
CA GLU A 42 -14.94 2.31 16.07
C GLU A 42 -13.67 3.16 16.13
N GLU A 43 -12.52 2.63 15.69
CA GLU A 43 -11.25 3.38 15.67
C GLU A 43 -11.35 4.65 14.81
N LEU A 44 -12.04 4.57 13.68
CA LEU A 44 -12.22 5.70 12.77
C LEU A 44 -13.13 6.76 13.37
N PHE A 45 -14.19 6.35 14.09
CA PHE A 45 -15.06 7.27 14.83
C PHE A 45 -14.29 8.00 15.93
N GLN A 46 -13.51 7.28 16.73
CA GLN A 46 -12.71 7.88 17.81
C GLN A 46 -11.70 8.90 17.24
N ASN A 47 -11.06 8.60 16.14
CA ASN A 47 -10.15 9.53 15.47
C ASN A 47 -10.90 10.72 14.85
N ALA A 48 -12.11 10.49 14.33
CA ALA A 48 -12.96 11.54 13.79
C ALA A 48 -13.42 12.52 14.87
N ILE A 49 -13.86 12.03 16.04
CA ILE A 49 -14.25 12.84 17.20
C ILE A 49 -13.07 13.69 17.70
N ARG A 50 -11.87 13.11 17.79
CA ARG A 50 -10.66 13.88 18.15
C ARG A 50 -10.43 15.05 17.19
N ARG A 51 -10.68 14.85 15.91
CA ARG A 51 -10.44 15.84 14.86
C ARG A 51 -11.57 16.87 14.77
N VAL A 52 -12.80 16.44 14.98
CA VAL A 52 -14.03 17.23 14.91
C VAL A 52 -14.88 16.91 16.15
N PRO A 53 -14.65 17.55 17.30
CA PRO A 53 -15.32 17.22 18.57
C PRO A 53 -16.84 17.29 18.50
N ALA A 54 -17.40 18.11 17.62
CA ALA A 54 -18.86 18.17 17.43
C ALA A 54 -19.50 16.86 17.01
N MET A 55 -18.72 15.90 16.51
CA MET A 55 -19.22 14.56 16.14
C MET A 55 -19.54 13.68 17.34
N GLU A 56 -19.03 13.97 18.52
CA GLU A 56 -19.31 13.19 19.74
C GLU A 56 -20.82 13.10 20.06
N ASN A 57 -21.55 14.16 19.75
CA ASN A 57 -23.00 14.23 19.98
C ASN A 57 -23.82 14.14 18.69
N ALA A 58 -23.21 13.76 17.58
CA ALA A 58 -23.89 13.65 16.31
C ALA A 58 -24.52 12.25 16.11
N GLU A 59 -25.69 12.23 15.51
CA GLU A 59 -26.33 10.98 15.10
C GLU A 59 -25.80 10.51 13.76
N VAL A 60 -25.59 9.21 13.61
CA VAL A 60 -25.26 8.61 12.31
C VAL A 60 -26.56 8.39 11.52
N LYS A 61 -26.76 9.19 10.49
CA LYS A 61 -27.94 9.07 9.61
C LYS A 61 -27.84 7.94 8.60
N LYS A 62 -26.63 7.63 8.18
CA LYS A 62 -26.39 6.58 7.17
C LYS A 62 -24.97 6.06 7.27
N PHE A 63 -24.85 4.76 7.26
CA PHE A 63 -23.60 4.04 7.19
C PHE A 63 -23.39 3.47 5.79
N PHE A 64 -22.18 3.61 5.25
CA PHE A 64 -21.81 3.05 3.97
C PHE A 64 -20.67 2.06 4.16
N ASN A 65 -20.95 0.79 3.89
CA ASN A 65 -19.95 -0.25 3.83
C ASN A 65 -20.00 -0.87 2.44
N GLY A 66 -18.91 -0.80 1.70
CA GLY A 66 -18.87 -1.30 0.33
C GLY A 66 -17.49 -1.87 -0.01
N PRO A 67 -17.43 -2.85 -0.92
CA PRO A 67 -16.17 -3.40 -1.36
C PRO A 67 -15.42 -2.40 -2.25
N GLU A 68 -14.12 -2.31 -2.05
CA GLU A 68 -13.22 -1.59 -2.93
C GLU A 68 -12.22 -2.54 -3.61
N ALA A 69 -11.88 -2.25 -4.86
CA ALA A 69 -10.87 -2.98 -5.60
C ALA A 69 -9.49 -2.36 -5.34
N PHE A 70 -8.62 -3.10 -4.66
CA PHE A 70 -7.25 -2.69 -4.41
C PHE A 70 -6.25 -3.59 -5.13
N THR A 71 -5.31 -2.94 -5.81
CA THR A 71 -4.15 -3.59 -6.41
C THR A 71 -3.06 -3.84 -5.38
N PRO A 72 -2.09 -4.72 -5.67
CA PRO A 72 -0.98 -5.03 -4.75
C PRO A 72 -0.04 -3.87 -4.45
N ASP A 73 -0.08 -2.78 -5.21
CA ASP A 73 0.69 -1.57 -5.00
C ASP A 73 -0.16 -0.34 -4.65
N ALA A 74 -1.47 -0.50 -4.59
CA ALA A 74 -2.49 0.52 -4.36
C ALA A 74 -2.68 1.51 -5.54
N ASP A 75 -1.92 1.39 -6.61
CA ASP A 75 -2.10 2.18 -7.82
C ASP A 75 -3.07 1.50 -8.78
N PHE A 76 -3.80 2.27 -9.54
CA PHE A 76 -4.77 1.74 -10.51
C PHE A 76 -4.10 1.09 -11.74
N LEU A 77 -4.89 0.37 -12.51
CA LEU A 77 -4.46 -0.35 -13.70
C LEU A 77 -4.87 0.42 -14.95
N LEU A 78 -3.90 0.73 -15.80
CA LEU A 78 -4.15 1.25 -17.14
C LEU A 78 -3.35 0.45 -18.17
N GLY A 79 -3.96 0.11 -19.29
CA GLY A 79 -3.22 -0.48 -20.38
C GLY A 79 -3.96 -1.61 -21.09
N GLU A 80 -3.35 -2.05 -22.19
CA GLU A 80 -3.84 -3.18 -22.96
C GLU A 80 -3.50 -4.48 -22.25
N SER A 81 -4.49 -5.36 -22.14
CA SER A 81 -4.31 -6.71 -21.61
C SER A 81 -3.60 -7.64 -22.62
N ASP A 82 -3.38 -8.89 -22.24
CA ASP A 82 -2.86 -9.92 -23.16
C ASP A 82 -3.82 -10.23 -24.32
N VAL A 83 -5.07 -9.77 -24.23
CA VAL A 83 -6.06 -9.86 -25.31
C VAL A 83 -5.99 -8.58 -26.13
N ARG A 84 -5.49 -8.67 -27.35
CA ARG A 84 -5.33 -7.53 -28.26
C ARG A 84 -6.63 -6.74 -28.42
N GLY A 85 -6.55 -5.44 -28.21
CA GLY A 85 -7.70 -4.53 -28.28
C GLY A 85 -8.54 -4.48 -27.03
N PHE A 86 -8.25 -5.28 -26.00
CA PHE A 86 -8.91 -5.22 -24.71
C PHE A 86 -8.12 -4.37 -23.72
N TRP A 87 -8.61 -3.18 -23.47
CA TRP A 87 -7.99 -2.19 -22.58
C TRP A 87 -8.61 -2.21 -21.21
N ILE A 88 -7.79 -2.10 -20.18
CA ILE A 88 -8.17 -2.09 -18.78
C ILE A 88 -7.96 -0.69 -18.21
N ALA A 89 -8.96 -0.19 -17.49
CA ALA A 89 -8.89 0.97 -16.61
C ALA A 89 -9.64 0.61 -15.33
N ALA A 90 -8.92 0.17 -14.29
CA ALA A 90 -9.53 -0.42 -13.10
C ALA A 90 -8.73 -0.14 -11.82
N GLY A 91 -9.34 -0.33 -10.66
CA GLY A 91 -8.69 -0.19 -9.35
C GLY A 91 -8.43 1.26 -8.94
N GLY A 92 -9.09 2.21 -9.59
CA GLY A 92 -8.87 3.64 -9.39
C GLY A 92 -9.84 4.31 -8.43
N CYS A 93 -10.23 3.67 -7.34
CA CYS A 93 -11.28 4.14 -6.42
C CYS A 93 -11.19 5.63 -6.07
N ALA A 94 -10.03 6.12 -5.68
CA ALA A 94 -9.86 7.53 -5.31
C ALA A 94 -9.21 8.40 -6.42
N HIS A 95 -8.44 7.81 -7.32
CA HIS A 95 -7.58 8.54 -8.27
C HIS A 95 -7.85 8.23 -9.75
N GLY A 96 -8.71 7.25 -10.04
CA GLY A 96 -8.95 6.77 -11.39
C GLY A 96 -9.46 7.84 -12.35
N LEU A 97 -10.31 8.76 -11.88
CA LEU A 97 -10.81 9.87 -12.69
C LEU A 97 -9.69 10.85 -13.07
N ALA A 98 -8.78 11.14 -12.14
CA ALA A 98 -7.62 11.99 -12.41
C ALA A 98 -6.68 11.33 -13.43
N GLY A 99 -6.46 10.03 -13.32
CA GLY A 99 -5.68 9.25 -14.28
C GLY A 99 -6.32 9.20 -15.66
N ALA A 100 -7.62 8.95 -15.75
CA ALA A 100 -8.34 8.90 -17.02
C ALA A 100 -8.48 10.26 -17.70
N GLY A 101 -8.64 11.33 -16.93
CA GLY A 101 -8.78 12.71 -17.44
C GLY A 101 -7.45 13.38 -17.79
N GLY A 102 -6.35 12.91 -17.22
CA GLY A 102 -5.02 13.50 -17.42
C GLY A 102 -4.16 12.81 -18.48
N ILE A 103 -4.67 11.79 -19.16
CA ILE A 103 -3.95 11.06 -20.19
C ILE A 103 -3.86 11.90 -21.46
N GLY A 104 -3.03 12.94 -21.42
CA GLY A 104 -2.50 13.59 -22.62
C GLY A 104 -1.14 12.99 -22.96
N LYS A 105 -0.62 13.33 -24.13
CA LYS A 105 0.71 12.89 -24.60
C LYS A 105 1.89 13.34 -23.70
N GLU A 106 1.61 14.15 -22.67
CA GLU A 106 2.62 14.78 -21.82
C GLU A 106 2.87 14.03 -20.50
N TRP A 107 2.06 13.00 -20.17
CA TRP A 107 2.18 12.27 -18.90
C TRP A 107 2.70 10.86 -19.13
N ASP A 108 3.75 10.51 -18.41
CA ASP A 108 4.23 9.15 -18.35
C ASP A 108 3.30 8.29 -17.50
N VAL A 109 2.51 7.43 -18.16
CA VAL A 109 1.58 6.51 -17.51
C VAL A 109 2.18 5.10 -17.32
N TRP A 110 3.43 4.90 -17.69
CA TRP A 110 4.11 3.61 -17.53
C TRP A 110 4.05 3.03 -16.12
N PRO A 111 4.18 3.82 -15.03
CA PRO A 111 4.03 3.31 -13.68
C PRO A 111 2.67 2.69 -13.38
N LEU A 112 1.64 3.01 -14.16
CA LEU A 112 0.28 2.52 -14.03
C LEU A 112 -0.06 1.39 -15.00
N ASP A 113 0.86 1.06 -15.91
CA ASP A 113 0.67 0.01 -16.90
C ASP A 113 0.48 -1.36 -16.23
N LEU A 114 -0.48 -2.14 -16.74
CA LEU A 114 -0.78 -3.48 -16.25
C LEU A 114 0.47 -4.39 -16.24
N ARG A 115 1.37 -4.22 -17.19
CA ARG A 115 2.62 -4.98 -17.33
C ARG A 115 3.64 -4.74 -16.23
N ARG A 116 3.43 -3.75 -15.35
CA ARG A 116 4.27 -3.56 -14.14
C ARG A 116 4.20 -4.74 -13.19
N PHE A 117 3.12 -5.51 -13.24
CA PHE A 117 2.97 -6.72 -12.44
C PHE A 117 3.65 -7.90 -13.11
N GLY A 118 4.75 -8.36 -12.53
CA GLY A 118 5.46 -9.54 -13.00
C GLY A 118 4.73 -10.85 -12.67
N LYS A 119 5.28 -11.96 -13.14
CA LYS A 119 4.67 -13.31 -13.00
C LYS A 119 4.35 -13.73 -11.55
N GLN A 120 5.04 -13.16 -10.56
CA GLN A 120 4.77 -13.44 -9.14
C GLN A 120 3.35 -13.09 -8.71
N TYR A 121 2.73 -12.12 -9.34
CA TYR A 121 1.35 -11.71 -9.06
C TYR A 121 0.31 -12.71 -9.61
N GLY A 122 0.72 -13.73 -10.33
CA GLY A 122 -0.10 -14.90 -10.62
C GLY A 122 -0.36 -15.79 -9.40
N SER A 123 0.42 -15.62 -8.31
CA SER A 123 0.15 -16.28 -7.03
C SER A 123 -0.94 -15.51 -6.27
N ARG A 124 -2.11 -16.15 -6.10
CA ARG A 124 -3.24 -15.57 -5.36
C ARG A 124 -2.84 -15.17 -3.93
N ALA A 125 -2.10 -16.03 -3.23
CA ALA A 125 -1.66 -15.78 -1.86
C ALA A 125 -0.74 -14.57 -1.76
N TYR A 126 0.22 -14.45 -2.68
CA TYR A 126 1.12 -13.30 -2.73
C TYR A 126 0.37 -12.01 -3.04
N THR A 127 -0.48 -12.02 -4.07
CA THR A 127 -1.27 -10.87 -4.49
C THR A 127 -2.19 -10.39 -3.37
N LEU A 128 -2.87 -11.31 -2.67
CA LEU A 128 -3.74 -10.98 -1.55
C LEU A 128 -2.96 -10.34 -0.39
N ALA A 129 -1.82 -10.94 0.00
CA ALA A 129 -0.99 -10.40 1.07
C ALA A 129 -0.49 -8.98 0.75
N ARG A 130 -0.05 -8.74 -0.49
CA ARG A 130 0.39 -7.41 -0.96
C ARG A 130 -0.74 -6.40 -1.02
N SER A 131 -1.93 -6.79 -1.53
CA SER A 131 -3.09 -5.89 -1.58
C SER A 131 -3.57 -5.52 -0.18
N TYR A 132 -3.54 -6.47 0.77
CA TYR A 132 -3.87 -6.21 2.16
C TYR A 132 -2.91 -5.19 2.80
N GLU A 133 -1.60 -5.39 2.65
CA GLU A 133 -0.59 -4.44 3.13
C GLU A 133 -0.75 -3.08 2.47
N ALA A 134 -0.97 -3.05 1.15
CA ALA A 134 -1.15 -1.81 0.40
C ALA A 134 -2.35 -1.00 0.89
N LEU A 135 -3.48 -1.65 1.16
CA LEU A 135 -4.67 -0.98 1.71
C LEU A 135 -4.46 -0.53 3.15
N SER A 136 -3.88 -1.39 4.01
CA SER A 136 -3.65 -1.07 5.42
C SER A 136 -2.73 0.14 5.63
N GLN A 137 -1.87 0.43 4.66
CA GLN A 137 -0.90 1.53 4.69
C GLN A 137 -1.24 2.66 3.68
N TYR A 138 -2.44 2.66 3.10
CA TYR A 138 -2.76 3.53 1.98
C TYR A 138 -2.60 5.03 2.27
N TYR A 139 -2.95 5.43 3.47
CA TYR A 139 -2.79 6.81 3.95
C TYR A 139 -1.65 6.99 4.95
N ASP A 140 -0.85 5.97 5.19
CA ASP A 140 0.30 6.11 6.08
C ASP A 140 1.40 6.94 5.42
N ILE A 141 2.07 7.73 6.23
CA ILE A 141 3.30 8.41 5.81
C ILE A 141 4.37 7.33 5.62
N LYS A 142 4.95 7.28 4.44
CA LYS A 142 6.05 6.39 4.13
C LYS A 142 7.37 7.03 4.53
N TYR A 143 8.08 6.37 5.42
CA TYR A 143 9.38 6.84 5.87
C TYR A 143 10.51 6.36 4.95
N PRO A 144 11.62 7.15 4.86
CA PRO A 144 12.80 6.70 4.10
C PRO A 144 13.29 5.34 4.58
N GLY A 145 13.63 4.46 3.64
CA GLY A 145 14.10 3.10 3.96
C GLY A 145 13.03 2.12 4.40
N GLU A 146 11.76 2.53 4.45
CA GLU A 146 10.65 1.63 4.75
C GLU A 146 10.41 0.68 3.59
N GLU A 147 10.37 -0.62 3.89
CA GLU A 147 10.19 -1.69 2.91
C GLU A 147 8.89 -2.45 3.16
N LYS A 148 8.23 -2.87 2.10
CA LYS A 148 7.08 -3.77 2.21
C LYS A 148 7.49 -5.11 2.76
N GLN A 149 6.66 -5.70 3.62
CA GLN A 149 6.96 -6.95 4.35
C GLN A 149 6.10 -8.13 3.90
N ALA A 150 4.87 -7.86 3.43
CA ALA A 150 3.93 -8.92 3.09
C ALA A 150 4.44 -9.82 1.94
N GLY A 151 4.29 -11.13 2.10
CA GLY A 151 4.66 -12.11 1.08
C GLY A 151 6.19 -12.30 0.88
N ARG A 152 7.02 -11.83 1.80
CA ARG A 152 8.48 -12.00 1.76
C ARG A 152 8.94 -13.19 2.62
N PRO A 153 10.09 -13.83 2.24
CA PRO A 153 10.78 -13.72 0.96
C PRO A 153 10.01 -14.46 -0.16
N LEU A 154 9.96 -13.90 -1.37
CA LEU A 154 9.35 -14.58 -2.51
C LEU A 154 10.40 -15.21 -3.44
N ARG A 155 11.42 -14.42 -3.79
CA ARG A 155 12.54 -14.85 -4.62
C ARG A 155 13.83 -14.48 -3.93
N VAL A 156 14.74 -15.42 -3.90
CA VAL A 156 16.05 -15.26 -3.27
C VAL A 156 17.16 -15.64 -4.24
N SER A 157 18.29 -14.96 -4.15
CA SER A 157 19.48 -15.32 -4.89
C SER A 157 20.12 -16.61 -4.33
N PRO A 158 20.96 -17.32 -5.09
CA PRO A 158 21.69 -18.48 -4.58
C PRO A 158 22.58 -18.17 -3.36
N VAL A 159 22.99 -16.90 -3.19
CA VAL A 159 23.84 -16.44 -2.08
C VAL A 159 23.05 -15.78 -0.94
N TYR A 160 21.72 -15.87 -0.95
CA TYR A 160 20.86 -15.25 0.05
C TYR A 160 21.23 -15.63 1.49
N ALA A 161 21.42 -16.93 1.76
CA ALA A 161 21.81 -17.41 3.08
C ALA A 161 23.17 -16.84 3.53
N ARG A 162 24.11 -16.63 2.59
CA ARG A 162 25.39 -15.98 2.90
C ARG A 162 25.20 -14.52 3.26
N HIS A 163 24.35 -13.78 2.53
CA HIS A 163 24.01 -12.41 2.87
C HIS A 163 23.38 -12.32 4.27
N GLN A 164 22.44 -13.22 4.59
CA GLN A 164 21.86 -13.28 5.94
C GLN A 164 22.93 -13.48 7.02
N SER A 165 23.86 -14.42 6.81
CA SER A 165 24.95 -14.69 7.77
C SER A 165 25.92 -13.52 7.95
N LEU A 166 25.97 -12.60 6.99
CA LEU A 166 26.75 -11.36 7.04
C LEU A 166 25.95 -10.17 7.62
N GLY A 167 24.74 -10.40 8.11
CA GLY A 167 23.91 -9.35 8.70
C GLY A 167 23.27 -8.42 7.68
N ALA A 168 22.92 -8.93 6.50
CA ALA A 168 22.25 -8.13 5.46
C ALA A 168 20.88 -7.63 5.92
N ALA A 169 20.63 -6.34 5.77
CA ALA A 169 19.31 -5.73 5.78
C ALA A 169 18.75 -5.80 4.36
N PHE A 170 17.59 -6.47 4.21
CA PHE A 170 17.03 -6.73 2.89
C PHE A 170 15.90 -5.77 2.54
N GLY A 171 15.91 -5.29 1.29
CA GLY A 171 14.77 -4.71 0.60
C GLY A 171 14.22 -5.66 -0.46
N GLU A 172 13.09 -5.29 -1.07
CA GLU A 172 12.45 -6.08 -2.12
C GLU A 172 12.30 -5.27 -3.40
N LYS A 173 12.62 -5.88 -4.53
CA LYS A 173 12.37 -5.31 -5.86
C LYS A 173 11.89 -6.39 -6.83
N GLY A 174 10.66 -6.23 -7.32
CA GLY A 174 10.08 -7.18 -8.29
C GLY A 174 9.96 -8.62 -7.76
N GLY A 175 9.76 -8.77 -6.46
CA GLY A 175 9.72 -10.06 -5.77
C GLY A 175 11.09 -10.61 -5.35
N TRP A 176 12.19 -9.95 -5.70
CA TRP A 176 13.53 -10.38 -5.33
C TRP A 176 14.00 -9.70 -4.05
N GLU A 177 14.51 -10.51 -3.11
CA GLU A 177 15.26 -9.99 -1.98
C GLU A 177 16.59 -9.43 -2.48
N ARG A 178 16.90 -8.20 -2.08
CA ARG A 178 18.14 -7.52 -2.38
C ARG A 178 18.75 -6.94 -1.11
N VAL A 179 20.05 -6.94 -1.00
CA VAL A 179 20.75 -6.31 0.11
C VAL A 179 20.68 -4.79 -0.07
N ASN A 180 20.22 -4.09 0.95
CA ASN A 180 20.29 -2.63 1.04
C ASN A 180 21.61 -2.20 1.71
N TRP A 181 21.99 -2.87 2.80
CA TRP A 181 23.28 -2.71 3.52
C TRP A 181 23.56 -3.93 4.40
N TYR A 182 24.72 -3.99 5.02
CA TYR A 182 25.04 -5.02 6.01
C TYR A 182 25.18 -4.39 7.40
N GLU A 183 24.32 -4.77 8.34
CA GLU A 183 24.37 -4.28 9.72
C GLU A 183 25.70 -4.60 10.43
N SER A 184 26.41 -5.62 9.99
CA SER A 184 27.77 -5.91 10.47
C SER A 184 28.76 -4.77 10.25
N ASN A 185 28.49 -3.86 9.31
CA ASN A 185 29.33 -2.69 9.03
C ASN A 185 28.95 -1.47 9.89
N ALA A 186 27.89 -1.55 10.70
CA ALA A 186 27.42 -0.42 11.51
C ALA A 186 28.48 0.10 12.50
N ALA A 187 29.32 -0.79 13.02
CA ALA A 187 30.42 -0.42 13.93
C ALA A 187 31.50 0.49 13.29
N ALA A 188 31.61 0.48 11.97
CA ALA A 188 32.49 1.36 11.20
C ALA A 188 31.83 2.66 10.76
N GLY A 189 30.53 2.81 11.01
CA GLY A 189 29.77 4.00 10.64
C GLY A 189 29.76 5.08 11.71
N ASP A 190 29.24 6.23 11.35
CA ASP A 190 29.11 7.40 12.23
C ASP A 190 27.64 7.64 12.57
N GLU A 191 27.24 7.32 13.80
CA GLU A 191 25.87 7.52 14.29
C GLU A 191 25.45 9.00 14.33
N SER A 192 26.42 9.94 14.38
CA SER A 192 26.12 11.37 14.35
C SER A 192 25.51 11.84 13.03
N LEU A 193 25.66 11.02 11.97
CA LEU A 193 25.09 11.26 10.65
C LEU A 193 23.61 10.83 10.54
N ARG A 194 23.05 10.19 11.57
CA ARG A 194 21.66 9.77 11.57
C ARG A 194 20.74 10.97 11.33
N PRO A 195 19.86 10.92 10.31
CA PRO A 195 18.85 11.96 10.12
C PRO A 195 17.96 12.11 11.36
N ARG A 196 17.55 13.33 11.64
CA ARG A 196 16.70 13.60 12.81
C ARG A 196 15.25 13.19 12.57
N GLY A 197 14.57 12.77 13.66
CA GLY A 197 13.16 12.42 13.67
C GLY A 197 12.86 11.23 12.76
N TRP A 198 11.71 11.24 12.13
CA TRP A 198 11.18 10.16 11.30
C TRP A 198 12.12 9.72 10.15
N ALA A 199 12.94 10.61 9.62
CA ALA A 199 13.87 10.29 8.54
C ALA A 199 14.99 9.33 8.99
N GLY A 200 15.24 9.21 10.29
CA GLY A 200 16.26 8.32 10.87
C GLY A 200 15.73 6.97 11.38
N GLU A 201 14.40 6.71 11.28
CA GLU A 201 13.82 5.48 11.86
C GLU A 201 14.37 4.20 11.22
N ASN A 202 14.47 4.17 9.90
CA ASN A 202 14.96 3.02 9.14
C ASN A 202 16.41 3.20 8.65
N TRP A 203 17.14 4.13 9.25
CA TRP A 203 18.51 4.40 8.90
C TRP A 203 19.48 3.60 9.79
N SER A 204 20.59 3.15 9.19
CA SER A 204 21.69 2.50 9.91
C SER A 204 23.02 3.22 9.65
N PRO A 205 23.95 3.31 10.63
CA PRO A 205 25.30 3.83 10.40
C PRO A 205 26.07 3.00 9.37
N ALA A 206 25.69 1.75 9.14
CA ALA A 206 26.26 0.91 8.08
C ALA A 206 26.12 1.55 6.69
N ILE A 207 25.03 2.28 6.43
CA ILE A 207 24.80 2.97 5.13
C ILE A 207 25.93 3.96 4.84
N GLY A 208 26.30 4.77 5.85
CA GLY A 208 27.41 5.72 5.71
C GLY A 208 28.77 5.02 5.57
N ALA A 209 29.00 3.98 6.36
CA ALA A 209 30.24 3.20 6.28
C ALA A 209 30.44 2.59 4.88
N GLU A 210 29.41 1.99 4.31
CA GLU A 210 29.47 1.38 2.97
C GLU A 210 29.60 2.41 1.86
N ALA A 211 28.93 3.56 1.98
CA ALA A 211 29.08 4.64 1.01
C ALA A 211 30.49 5.26 0.97
N HIS A 212 31.21 5.24 2.10
CA HIS A 212 32.60 5.70 2.14
C HIS A 212 33.60 4.67 1.63
N ALA A 213 33.25 3.39 1.66
CA ALA A 213 34.09 2.30 1.20
C ALA A 213 33.96 2.00 -0.31
N ALA A 214 32.92 2.51 -0.96
CA ALA A 214 32.65 2.32 -2.38
C ALA A 214 33.32 3.36 -3.26
#